data_28475169f2e940051f148793557a26f9
#
_entry.id   28475169f2e940051f148793557a26f9
#
_cell.length_a   1.000
_cell.length_b   1.000
_cell.length_c   1.000
_cell.angle_alpha   90.00
_cell.angle_beta   90.00
_cell.angle_gamma   90.00
#
_symmetry.space_group_name_H-M   'P 1'
#
loop_
_entity.id
_entity.type
_entity.pdbx_description
1 polymer ?
#
loop_
_entity_poly.entity_id
_entity_poly.type
_entity_poly.pdbx_seq_one_letter_code
_entity_poly.pdbx_strand_id
1 'polypeptide(L)'
;NRALIPLERSDNGAIRAGYYRRGSHRIVNMNRCPVLDPRIDQLVEPIKHDLSCTDWPVDVNLSGGGGLRHLALRVGHHTGELLITLISSHADLPEREALASQWMARWADVVGVVLNLQPSASNTLFGPRSELLAGRSWLQDRFCGLEVAIGCDTFFQVNTLQAEAVAAQ
;
A
#
# COMPACT_ATOMS: atom_id res chain seq x y z
N ASN A 1 -11.58 0.79 -3.42
CA ASN A 1 -10.77 -0.41 -3.59
C ASN A 1 -9.25 -0.17 -3.60
N ARG A 2 -8.77 1.06 -3.30
CA ARG A 2 -7.35 1.42 -3.24
C ARG A 2 -7.08 2.47 -2.16
N ALA A 3 -6.01 2.29 -1.39
CA ALA A 3 -5.47 3.29 -0.47
C ALA A 3 -3.98 3.53 -0.78
N LEU A 4 -3.55 4.79 -0.73
CA LEU A 4 -2.16 5.23 -0.82
C LEU A 4 -1.90 6.07 0.42
N ILE A 5 -1.15 5.54 1.36
CA ILE A 5 -1.03 6.08 2.70
C ILE A 5 0.43 6.48 2.95
N PRO A 6 0.75 7.76 3.07
CA PRO A 6 2.09 8.22 3.48
C PRO A 6 2.42 7.76 4.89
N LEU A 7 3.69 7.44 5.11
CA LEU A 7 4.24 6.91 6.36
C LEU A 7 5.24 7.90 6.96
N GLU A 8 5.24 8.02 8.27
CA GLU A 8 6.18 8.83 9.03
C GLU A 8 6.60 8.06 10.29
N ARG A 9 7.88 8.10 10.63
CA ARG A 9 8.34 7.60 11.93
C ARG A 9 8.37 8.75 12.92
N SER A 10 7.67 8.59 14.03
CA SER A 10 7.64 9.57 15.11
C SER A 10 8.89 9.43 15.99
N ASP A 11 9.17 10.46 16.81
CA ASP A 11 10.35 10.53 17.69
C ASP A 11 10.42 9.35 18.68
N ASN A 12 9.30 8.74 19.04
CA ASN A 12 9.22 7.55 19.89
C ASN A 12 9.37 6.23 19.11
N GLY A 13 9.70 6.28 17.83
CA GLY A 13 9.91 5.11 16.95
C GLY A 13 8.65 4.52 16.33
N ALA A 14 7.46 4.92 16.78
CA ALA A 14 6.20 4.41 16.21
C ALA A 14 5.97 4.93 14.79
N ILE A 15 5.37 4.10 13.94
CA ILE A 15 4.93 4.52 12.61
C ILE A 15 3.58 5.21 12.68
N ARG A 16 3.52 6.37 12.09
CA ARG A 16 2.28 7.07 11.74
C ARG A 16 1.94 6.78 10.28
N ALA A 17 0.71 6.40 10.04
CA ALA A 17 0.16 6.22 8.70
C ALA A 17 -1.13 7.03 8.58
N GLY A 18 -1.26 7.83 7.55
CA GLY A 18 -2.45 8.67 7.38
C GLY A 18 -2.25 9.73 6.32
N TYR A 19 -3.18 10.65 6.21
CA TYR A 19 -3.16 11.69 5.19
C TYR A 19 -2.63 13.01 5.74
N TYR A 20 -2.16 13.87 4.84
CA TYR A 20 -1.67 15.19 5.22
C TYR A 20 -2.78 16.10 5.74
N ARG A 21 -2.50 16.78 6.84
CA ARG A 21 -3.34 17.88 7.31
C ARG A 21 -3.37 18.97 6.24
N ARG A 22 -4.56 19.50 5.96
CA ARG A 22 -4.74 20.57 4.95
C ARG A 22 -3.74 21.72 5.17
N GLY A 23 -3.03 22.09 4.11
CA GLY A 23 -2.04 23.16 4.13
C GLY A 23 -0.75 22.83 4.88
N SER A 24 -0.44 21.57 5.13
CA SER A 24 0.79 21.14 5.80
C SER A 24 1.30 19.79 5.28
N HIS A 25 2.58 19.50 5.55
CA HIS A 25 3.18 18.20 5.30
C HIS A 25 3.12 17.26 6.53
N ARG A 26 2.33 17.62 7.54
CA ARG A 26 2.16 16.79 8.75
C ARG A 26 1.13 15.70 8.50
N ILE A 27 1.52 14.47 8.77
CA ILE A 27 0.63 13.31 8.67
C ILE A 27 -0.27 13.27 9.91
N VAL A 28 -1.57 13.21 9.67
CA VAL A 28 -2.56 12.90 10.71
C VAL A 28 -2.63 11.38 10.82
N ASN A 29 -2.17 10.84 11.95
CA ASN A 29 -2.19 9.41 12.18
C ASN A 29 -3.62 8.86 12.12
N MET A 30 -3.82 7.84 11.34
CA MET A 30 -5.10 7.21 11.09
C MET A 30 -5.12 5.82 11.74
N ASN A 31 -6.05 5.60 12.66
CA ASN A 31 -6.29 4.27 13.22
C ASN A 31 -7.44 3.57 12.51
N ARG A 32 -8.42 4.33 12.06
CA ARG A 32 -9.54 3.88 11.21
C ARG A 32 -9.95 4.97 10.23
N CYS A 33 -10.43 4.55 9.07
CA CYS A 33 -10.90 5.47 8.05
C CYS A 33 -12.22 4.97 7.44
N PRO A 34 -13.35 5.62 7.73
CA PRO A 34 -14.67 5.16 7.29
C PRO A 34 -14.89 5.26 5.77
N VAL A 35 -13.99 5.93 5.04
CA VAL A 35 -14.06 6.03 3.58
C VAL A 35 -13.24 4.96 2.87
N LEU A 36 -12.40 4.20 3.59
CA LEU A 36 -11.70 3.06 3.04
C LEU A 36 -12.62 1.83 2.97
N ASP A 37 -12.36 0.97 2.01
CA ASP A 37 -12.95 -0.37 2.01
C ASP A 37 -12.59 -1.07 3.33
N PRO A 38 -13.55 -1.68 4.06
CA PRO A 38 -13.29 -2.33 5.35
C PRO A 38 -12.18 -3.39 5.28
N ARG A 39 -12.04 -4.09 4.14
CA ARG A 39 -10.99 -5.08 3.90
C ARG A 39 -9.60 -4.47 3.84
N ILE A 40 -9.48 -3.22 3.38
CA ILE A 40 -8.24 -2.43 3.42
C ILE A 40 -8.03 -1.85 4.83
N ASP A 41 -9.07 -1.25 5.42
CA ASP A 41 -8.97 -0.54 6.71
C ASP A 41 -8.44 -1.45 7.82
N GLN A 42 -8.88 -2.70 7.87
CA GLN A 42 -8.44 -3.68 8.86
C GLN A 42 -6.95 -4.04 8.79
N LEU A 43 -6.27 -3.81 7.65
CA LEU A 43 -4.85 -4.10 7.49
C LEU A 43 -3.96 -2.96 7.99
N VAL A 44 -4.46 -1.72 7.99
CA VAL A 44 -3.63 -0.52 8.21
C VAL A 44 -2.97 -0.56 9.59
N GLU A 45 -3.74 -0.78 10.66
CA GLU A 45 -3.21 -0.75 12.03
C GLU A 45 -2.24 -1.89 12.33
N PRO A 46 -2.51 -3.17 11.97
CA PRO A 46 -1.55 -4.25 12.15
C PRO A 46 -0.26 -4.05 11.34
N ILE A 47 -0.34 -3.63 10.08
CA ILE A 47 0.86 -3.35 9.26
C ILE A 47 1.67 -2.22 9.89
N LYS A 48 1.03 -1.15 10.32
CA LYS A 48 1.67 -0.03 11.00
C LYS A 48 2.39 -0.46 12.28
N HIS A 49 1.78 -1.35 13.06
CA HIS A 49 2.39 -1.95 14.23
C HIS A 49 3.64 -2.75 13.87
N ASP A 50 3.55 -3.65 12.89
CA ASP A 50 4.67 -4.48 12.44
C ASP A 50 5.83 -3.61 11.92
N LEU A 51 5.53 -2.59 11.13
CA LEU A 51 6.53 -1.63 10.65
C LEU A 51 7.19 -0.84 11.78
N SER A 52 6.47 -0.56 12.87
CA SER A 52 7.03 0.08 14.06
C SER A 52 8.05 -0.80 14.78
N CYS A 53 7.96 -2.12 14.62
CA CYS A 53 8.90 -3.09 15.18
C CYS A 53 10.16 -3.26 14.34
N THR A 54 10.24 -2.63 13.15
CA THR A 54 11.43 -2.65 12.29
C THR A 54 12.33 -1.44 12.56
N ASP A 55 13.62 -1.59 12.25
CA ASP A 55 14.58 -0.47 12.21
C ASP A 55 14.64 0.20 10.83
N TRP A 56 13.67 -0.06 9.96
CA TRP A 56 13.67 0.51 8.61
C TRP A 56 13.60 2.03 8.65
N PRO A 57 14.43 2.71 7.85
CA PRO A 57 14.29 4.15 7.68
C PRO A 57 12.93 4.47 7.03
N VAL A 58 12.26 5.48 7.54
CA VAL A 58 10.98 5.97 7.00
C VAL A 58 11.11 7.45 6.71
N ASP A 59 11.05 7.80 5.42
CA ASP A 59 11.28 9.17 4.95
C ASP A 59 10.40 9.47 3.73
N VAL A 60 9.18 9.89 4.00
CA VAL A 60 8.18 10.19 2.95
C VAL A 60 8.62 11.30 2.00
N ASN A 61 9.38 12.28 2.50
CA ASN A 61 9.80 13.48 1.77
C ASN A 61 11.25 13.41 1.24
N LEU A 62 11.98 12.31 1.49
CA LEU A 62 13.39 12.15 1.15
C LEU A 62 14.30 13.21 1.78
N SER A 63 13.96 13.72 2.95
CA SER A 63 14.70 14.75 3.66
C SER A 63 15.87 14.22 4.49
N GLY A 64 15.82 12.95 4.87
CA GLY A 64 16.77 12.29 5.76
C GLY A 64 17.59 11.16 5.13
N GLY A 65 17.68 11.10 3.80
CA GLY A 65 18.46 10.08 3.09
C GLY A 65 17.63 8.94 2.49
N GLY A 66 16.34 8.96 2.68
CA GLY A 66 15.40 8.03 2.08
C GLY A 66 14.98 6.88 3.00
N GLY A 67 14.22 5.95 2.44
CA GLY A 67 13.63 4.83 3.14
C GLY A 67 12.22 4.53 2.67
N LEU A 68 11.46 3.86 3.51
CA LEU A 68 10.05 3.57 3.27
C LEU A 68 9.24 4.89 3.26
N ARG A 69 8.38 5.05 2.26
CA ARG A 69 7.64 6.31 2.01
C ARG A 69 6.14 6.15 2.17
N HIS A 70 5.58 5.13 1.51
CA HIS A 70 4.13 4.94 1.47
C HIS A 70 3.78 3.46 1.60
N LEU A 71 2.60 3.22 2.13
CA LEU A 71 1.89 1.95 2.08
C LEU A 71 0.77 2.07 1.05
N ALA A 72 0.80 1.24 0.02
CA ALA A 72 -0.28 1.13 -0.93
C ALA A 72 -1.03 -0.19 -0.70
N LEU A 73 -2.33 -0.11 -0.54
CA LEU A 73 -3.22 -1.26 -0.35
C LEU A 73 -4.26 -1.27 -1.46
N ARG A 74 -4.50 -2.43 -2.02
CA ARG A 74 -5.50 -2.62 -3.07
C ARG A 74 -6.32 -3.86 -2.79
N VAL A 75 -7.63 -3.79 -3.05
CA VAL A 75 -8.54 -4.93 -2.94
C VAL A 75 -9.31 -5.11 -4.24
N GLY A 76 -9.42 -6.35 -4.69
CA GLY A 76 -10.35 -6.76 -5.75
C GLY A 76 -11.78 -6.62 -5.23
N HIS A 77 -12.61 -5.84 -5.93
CA HIS A 77 -13.97 -5.56 -5.49
C HIS A 77 -14.79 -6.83 -5.39
N HIS A 78 -14.77 -7.66 -6.45
CA HIS A 78 -15.56 -8.87 -6.54
C HIS A 78 -14.88 -10.10 -5.94
N THR A 79 -13.56 -10.17 -5.99
CA THR A 79 -12.83 -11.35 -5.49
C THR A 79 -12.43 -11.26 -4.02
N GLY A 80 -12.24 -10.05 -3.51
CA GLY A 80 -11.72 -9.82 -2.17
C GLY A 80 -10.20 -9.95 -2.03
N GLU A 81 -9.49 -10.32 -3.10
CA GLU A 81 -8.04 -10.43 -3.08
C GLU A 81 -7.37 -9.11 -2.73
N LEU A 82 -6.37 -9.16 -1.87
CA LEU A 82 -5.63 -8.00 -1.37
C LEU A 82 -4.18 -8.02 -1.85
N LEU A 83 -3.70 -6.87 -2.30
CA LEU A 83 -2.31 -6.65 -2.66
C LEU A 83 -1.72 -5.57 -1.78
N ILE A 84 -0.61 -5.88 -1.10
CA ILE A 84 0.14 -4.93 -0.28
C ILE A 84 1.34 -4.46 -1.09
N THR A 85 1.57 -3.14 -1.15
CA THR A 85 2.77 -2.59 -1.78
C THR A 85 3.45 -1.62 -0.83
N LEU A 86 4.70 -1.89 -0.55
CA LEU A 86 5.61 -0.97 0.13
C LEU A 86 6.27 -0.09 -0.92
N ILE A 87 6.20 1.23 -0.77
CA ILE A 87 6.89 2.18 -1.65
C ILE A 87 8.07 2.76 -0.90
N SER A 88 9.28 2.51 -1.39
CA SER A 88 10.53 2.93 -0.78
C SER A 88 11.45 3.64 -1.78
N SER A 89 12.33 4.49 -1.28
CA SER A 89 13.35 5.12 -2.13
C SER A 89 14.50 4.17 -2.49
N HIS A 90 14.73 3.13 -1.70
CA HIS A 90 15.76 2.11 -1.91
C HIS A 90 15.29 0.73 -1.41
N ALA A 91 16.02 -0.30 -1.81
CA ALA A 91 15.70 -1.70 -1.51
C ALA A 91 16.29 -2.20 -0.18
N ASP A 92 17.07 -1.38 0.50
CA ASP A 92 17.74 -1.77 1.76
C ASP A 92 16.76 -1.70 2.94
N LEU A 93 15.94 -2.73 3.03
CA LEU A 93 14.96 -2.97 4.10
C LEU A 93 15.19 -4.40 4.61
N PRO A 94 15.98 -4.58 5.68
CA PRO A 94 16.33 -5.91 6.19
C PRO A 94 15.12 -6.76 6.54
N GLU A 95 15.17 -8.06 6.23
CA GLU A 95 14.12 -9.05 6.52
C GLU A 95 12.74 -8.76 5.89
N ARG A 96 12.68 -7.94 4.84
CA ARG A 96 11.44 -7.57 4.16
C ARG A 96 10.67 -8.75 3.60
N GLU A 97 11.35 -9.77 3.09
CA GLU A 97 10.73 -11.00 2.57
C GLU A 97 10.14 -11.84 3.70
N ALA A 98 10.79 -11.88 4.87
CA ALA A 98 10.27 -12.57 6.05
C ALA A 98 9.00 -11.89 6.56
N LEU A 99 8.99 -10.56 6.65
CA LEU A 99 7.80 -9.78 7.03
C LEU A 99 6.66 -9.95 6.02
N ALA A 100 6.96 -9.92 4.73
CA ALA A 100 5.99 -10.15 3.67
C ALA A 100 5.35 -11.54 3.77
N SER A 101 6.14 -12.58 4.01
CA SER A 101 5.68 -13.95 4.20
C SER A 101 4.81 -14.09 5.45
N GLN A 102 5.14 -13.38 6.52
CA GLN A 102 4.34 -13.33 7.75
C GLN A 102 2.96 -12.70 7.49
N TRP A 103 2.88 -11.63 6.70
CA TRP A 103 1.61 -11.01 6.33
C TRP A 103 0.74 -11.93 5.49
N MET A 104 1.33 -12.63 4.52
CA MET A 104 0.59 -13.62 3.73
C MET A 104 0.08 -14.80 4.57
N ALA A 105 0.83 -15.23 5.56
CA ALA A 105 0.38 -16.27 6.49
C ALA A 105 -0.72 -15.80 7.45
N ARG A 106 -0.70 -14.50 7.81
CA ARG A 106 -1.70 -13.89 8.72
C ARG A 106 -3.04 -13.64 8.04
N TRP A 107 -3.04 -13.24 6.78
CA TRP A 107 -4.24 -12.86 6.03
C TRP A 107 -4.38 -13.68 4.75
N ALA A 108 -5.34 -14.60 4.76
CA ALA A 108 -5.57 -15.52 3.63
C ALA A 108 -5.95 -14.80 2.32
N ASP A 109 -6.58 -13.63 2.42
CA ASP A 109 -6.97 -12.82 1.27
C ASP A 109 -5.81 -11.99 0.67
N VAL A 110 -4.67 -11.87 1.37
CA VAL A 110 -3.48 -11.22 0.85
C VAL A 110 -2.78 -12.18 -0.12
N VAL A 111 -2.82 -11.83 -1.40
CA VAL A 111 -2.28 -12.68 -2.48
C VAL A 111 -0.85 -12.33 -2.86
N GLY A 112 -0.37 -11.16 -2.41
CA GLY A 112 1.00 -10.75 -2.67
C GLY A 112 1.43 -9.52 -1.90
N VAL A 113 2.74 -9.42 -1.72
CA VAL A 113 3.43 -8.27 -1.14
C VAL A 113 4.55 -7.85 -2.10
N VAL A 114 4.54 -6.57 -2.47
CA VAL A 114 5.45 -6.00 -3.48
C VAL A 114 6.21 -4.83 -2.85
N LEU A 115 7.48 -4.69 -3.19
CA LEU A 115 8.28 -3.49 -2.96
C LEU A 115 8.38 -2.71 -4.27
N ASN A 116 7.90 -1.48 -4.28
CA ASN A 116 8.08 -0.56 -5.40
C ASN A 116 9.14 0.48 -5.05
N LEU A 117 10.10 0.68 -5.95
CA LEU A 117 11.24 1.56 -5.75
C LEU A 117 11.01 2.90 -6.44
N GLN A 118 10.81 3.95 -5.64
CA GLN A 118 10.68 5.34 -6.07
C GLN A 118 11.79 6.20 -5.45
N PRO A 119 12.98 6.26 -6.10
CA PRO A 119 14.13 6.99 -5.54
C PRO A 119 14.01 8.51 -5.66
N SER A 120 13.11 9.00 -6.50
CA SER A 120 13.01 10.43 -6.81
C SER A 120 11.97 11.14 -5.95
N ALA A 121 12.26 12.38 -5.57
CA ALA A 121 11.28 13.31 -5.04
C ALA A 121 10.41 13.83 -6.19
N SER A 122 9.42 13.06 -6.60
CA SER A 122 8.48 13.41 -7.66
C SER A 122 7.03 13.28 -7.19
N ASN A 123 6.11 13.90 -7.93
CA ASN A 123 4.68 13.75 -7.68
C ASN A 123 4.15 12.35 -8.06
N THR A 124 4.96 11.56 -8.78
CA THR A 124 4.63 10.17 -9.12
C THR A 124 4.95 9.29 -7.91
N LEU A 125 3.94 8.68 -7.32
CA LEU A 125 4.10 7.86 -6.11
C LEU A 125 4.79 6.53 -6.39
N PHE A 126 4.50 5.90 -7.55
CA PHE A 126 5.14 4.65 -7.95
C PHE A 126 6.38 4.93 -8.79
N GLY A 127 7.46 4.25 -8.45
CA GLY A 127 8.69 4.27 -9.23
C GLY A 127 8.69 3.22 -10.34
N PRO A 128 9.74 3.22 -11.18
CA PRO A 128 9.81 2.40 -12.38
C PRO A 128 10.10 0.92 -12.13
N ARG A 129 10.48 0.55 -10.92
CA ARG A 129 10.89 -0.82 -10.57
C ARG A 129 10.08 -1.35 -9.41
N SER A 130 9.58 -2.58 -9.57
CA SER A 130 8.92 -3.34 -8.52
C SER A 130 9.59 -4.68 -8.32
N GLU A 131 9.71 -5.10 -7.05
CA GLU A 131 10.27 -6.39 -6.62
C GLU A 131 9.19 -7.16 -5.87
N LEU A 132 8.98 -8.42 -6.24
CA LEU A 132 8.06 -9.30 -5.52
C LEU A 132 8.75 -9.78 -4.23
N LEU A 133 8.11 -9.54 -3.08
CA LEU A 133 8.61 -10.01 -1.78
C LEU A 133 7.99 -11.35 -1.38
N ALA A 134 6.69 -11.53 -1.63
CA ALA A 134 5.97 -12.78 -1.36
C ALA A 134 4.73 -12.89 -2.23
N GLY A 135 4.29 -14.10 -2.53
CA GLY A 135 3.09 -14.38 -3.31
C GLY A 135 3.19 -14.01 -4.78
N ARG A 136 2.26 -13.21 -5.30
CA ARG A 136 2.25 -12.71 -6.69
C ARG A 136 2.14 -11.18 -6.73
N SER A 137 2.62 -10.57 -7.83
CA SER A 137 2.68 -9.10 -7.98
C SER A 137 1.38 -8.47 -8.46
N TRP A 138 0.28 -9.20 -8.52
CA TRP A 138 -1.02 -8.78 -8.99
C TRP A 138 -2.14 -9.48 -8.23
N LEU A 139 -3.28 -8.85 -8.15
CA LEU A 139 -4.54 -9.44 -7.69
C LEU A 139 -5.47 -9.70 -8.87
N GLN A 140 -6.34 -10.68 -8.73
CA GLN A 140 -7.39 -10.96 -9.68
C GLN A 140 -8.69 -10.26 -9.25
N ASP A 141 -9.38 -9.64 -10.21
CA ASP A 141 -10.70 -9.10 -9.98
C ASP A 141 -11.59 -9.37 -11.20
N ARG A 142 -12.83 -8.92 -11.17
CA ARG A 142 -13.75 -8.95 -12.30
C ARG A 142 -14.17 -7.54 -12.64
N PHE A 143 -14.37 -7.29 -13.93
CA PHE A 143 -14.90 -6.04 -14.43
C PHE A 143 -15.82 -6.31 -15.62
N CYS A 144 -17.08 -5.94 -15.52
CA CYS A 144 -18.11 -6.23 -16.51
C CYS A 144 -18.15 -7.72 -16.93
N GLY A 145 -17.97 -8.63 -15.96
CA GLY A 145 -17.95 -10.06 -16.21
C GLY A 145 -16.63 -10.64 -16.72
N LEU A 146 -15.63 -9.81 -17.04
CA LEU A 146 -14.31 -10.23 -17.50
C LEU A 146 -13.36 -10.35 -16.33
N GLU A 147 -12.52 -11.37 -16.35
CA GLU A 147 -11.41 -11.50 -15.38
C GLU A 147 -10.28 -10.54 -15.75
N VAL A 148 -9.79 -9.80 -14.75
CA VAL A 148 -8.72 -8.82 -14.91
C VAL A 148 -7.63 -9.04 -13.86
N ALA A 149 -6.37 -8.95 -14.28
CA ALA A 149 -5.22 -8.94 -13.40
C ALA A 149 -4.79 -7.50 -13.14
N ILE A 150 -4.67 -7.11 -11.87
CA ILE A 150 -4.39 -5.74 -11.47
C ILE A 150 -3.10 -5.71 -10.66
N GLY A 151 -2.04 -5.13 -11.21
CA GLY A 151 -0.75 -4.93 -10.54
C GLY A 151 -0.76 -3.76 -9.54
N CYS A 152 0.35 -3.58 -8.84
CA CYS A 152 0.48 -2.56 -7.81
C CYS A 152 0.35 -1.13 -8.36
N ASP A 153 0.93 -0.87 -9.52
CA ASP A 153 0.99 0.43 -10.21
C ASP A 153 -0.04 0.57 -11.35
N THR A 154 -0.75 -0.52 -11.69
CA THR A 154 -1.75 -0.51 -12.75
C THR A 154 -2.88 0.48 -12.43
N PHE A 155 -3.23 1.32 -13.41
CA PHE A 155 -4.44 2.12 -13.30
C PHE A 155 -5.68 1.20 -13.34
N PHE A 156 -6.57 1.38 -12.39
CA PHE A 156 -7.89 0.75 -12.38
C PHE A 156 -8.87 1.66 -11.65
N GLN A 157 -10.14 1.63 -12.06
CA GLN A 157 -11.17 2.48 -11.48
C GLN A 157 -11.37 2.16 -9.99
N VAL A 158 -11.22 3.17 -9.14
CA VAL A 158 -11.32 2.99 -7.68
C VAL A 158 -12.74 2.71 -7.21
N ASN A 159 -13.75 3.08 -7.98
CA ASN A 159 -15.15 2.73 -7.75
C ASN A 159 -15.61 1.78 -8.86
N THR A 160 -15.38 0.49 -8.65
CA THR A 160 -15.67 -0.56 -9.64
C THR A 160 -17.16 -0.58 -10.03
N LEU A 161 -18.08 -0.52 -9.05
CA LEU A 161 -19.52 -0.56 -9.33
C LEU A 161 -20.00 0.59 -10.23
N GLN A 162 -19.51 1.81 -9.96
CA GLN A 162 -19.86 2.96 -10.79
C GLN A 162 -19.24 2.85 -12.19
N ALA A 163 -18.02 2.36 -12.29
CA ALA A 163 -17.37 2.15 -13.58
C ALA A 163 -18.10 1.09 -14.42
N GLU A 164 -18.53 -0.01 -13.80
CA GLU A 164 -19.35 -1.04 -14.45
C GLU A 164 -20.73 -0.49 -14.90
N ALA A 165 -21.37 0.31 -14.06
CA ALA A 165 -22.64 0.94 -14.40
C ALA A 165 -22.54 1.89 -15.61
N VAL A 166 -21.40 2.60 -15.74
CA VAL A 166 -21.14 3.46 -16.91
C VAL A 166 -20.82 2.61 -18.16
N ALA A 167 -20.08 1.52 -18.00
CA ALA A 167 -19.72 0.65 -19.13
C ALA A 167 -20.91 -0.15 -19.70
N ALA A 168 -21.99 -0.32 -18.93
CA ALA A 168 -23.21 -1.04 -19.32
C ALA A 168 -24.23 -0.16 -20.09
N GLN A 169 -23.96 1.14 -20.28
CA GLN A 169 -24.78 2.07 -21.06
C GLN A 169 -24.38 2.09 -22.52
#